data_8c81b65bc48729394c5b46433622b8e4
#
_entry.id   8c81b65bc48729394c5b46433622b8e4
#
_cell.length_a   1.000
_cell.length_b   1.000
_cell.length_c   1.000
_cell.angle_alpha   90.00
_cell.angle_beta   90.00
_cell.angle_gamma   90.00
#
_symmetry.space_group_name_H-M   'P 1'
#
loop_
_entity.id
_entity.type
_entity.pdbx_description
1 polymer ?
#
loop_
_entity_poly.entity_id
_entity_poly.type
_entity_poly.pdbx_seq_one_letter_code
_entity_poly.pdbx_strand_id
1 'polypeptide(L)'
;MNHYLYWPEGLLIACSVMTIAWLWQWKHDHPAIVDVVWSYLTPALAVGWIFLEPETLWTRKLLVAVPIAIWGIRLGTYLQNRLKLDGSDGRYNAMSEAMGKWKTLGYFFFYQFQALGAFFLALSPYTAPVSYTHLRAHETGRNLVCRL
;
A
#
# COMPACT_ATOMS: atom_id res chain seq x y z
N MET A 1 5.08 24.31 -1.88
CA MET A 1 5.03 23.43 -3.07
C MET A 1 3.93 22.42 -2.83
N ASN A 2 2.99 22.25 -3.77
CA ASN A 2 1.76 21.46 -3.52
C ASN A 2 2.07 19.99 -3.33
N HIS A 3 2.10 19.50 -2.10
CA HIS A 3 2.38 18.11 -1.71
C HIS A 3 1.36 17.10 -2.26
N TYR A 4 0.19 17.57 -2.71
CA TYR A 4 -0.87 16.74 -3.30
C TYR A 4 -0.60 16.31 -4.76
N LEU A 5 0.48 16.80 -5.36
CA LEU A 5 0.76 16.56 -6.79
C LEU A 5 1.13 15.09 -7.08
N TYR A 6 1.67 14.36 -6.11
CA TYR A 6 2.13 12.97 -6.28
C TYR A 6 1.05 11.90 -6.03
N TRP A 7 -0.13 12.29 -5.54
CA TRP A 7 -1.20 11.32 -5.27
C TRP A 7 -1.79 10.69 -6.54
N PRO A 8 -2.12 11.46 -7.59
CA PRO A 8 -2.58 10.87 -8.85
C PRO A 8 -1.56 9.91 -9.47
N GLU A 9 -0.27 10.24 -9.39
CA GLU A 9 0.81 9.39 -9.88
C GLU A 9 0.88 8.07 -9.11
N GLY A 10 0.75 8.11 -7.78
CA GLY A 10 0.69 6.92 -6.96
C GLY A 10 -0.49 6.01 -7.29
N LEU A 11 -1.66 6.58 -7.58
CA LEU A 11 -2.82 5.82 -8.03
C LEU A 11 -2.59 5.21 -9.41
N LEU A 12 -2.01 5.96 -10.35
CA LEU A 12 -1.66 5.45 -11.67
C LEU A 12 -0.66 4.29 -11.59
N ILE A 13 0.35 4.41 -10.73
CA ILE A 13 1.32 3.33 -10.46
C ILE A 13 0.60 2.10 -9.92
N ALA A 14 -0.28 2.27 -8.92
CA ALA A 14 -1.02 1.17 -8.33
C ALA A 14 -1.89 0.44 -9.36
N CYS A 15 -2.66 1.18 -10.15
CA CYS A 15 -3.50 0.63 -11.21
C CYS A 15 -2.67 -0.07 -12.30
N SER A 16 -1.53 0.50 -12.68
CA SER A 16 -0.63 -0.08 -13.69
C SER A 16 -0.01 -1.39 -13.21
N VAL A 17 0.52 -1.41 -11.99
CA VAL A 17 1.10 -2.62 -11.38
C VAL A 17 0.04 -3.73 -11.25
N MET A 18 -1.16 -3.39 -10.79
CA MET A 18 -2.25 -4.36 -10.68
C MET A 18 -2.77 -4.83 -12.04
N THR A 19 -2.75 -3.99 -13.06
CA THR A 19 -3.06 -4.40 -14.45
C THR A 19 -2.04 -5.41 -14.96
N ILE A 20 -0.75 -5.16 -14.73
CA ILE A 20 0.33 -6.10 -15.12
C ILE A 20 0.16 -7.44 -14.36
N ALA A 21 -0.14 -7.38 -13.08
CA ALA A 21 -0.40 -8.58 -12.27
C ALA A 21 -1.62 -9.36 -12.77
N TRP A 22 -2.69 -8.66 -13.17
CA TRP A 22 -3.87 -9.26 -13.79
C TRP A 22 -3.55 -9.92 -15.13
N LEU A 23 -2.75 -9.28 -16.02
CA LEU A 23 -2.31 -9.87 -17.28
C LEU A 23 -1.47 -11.14 -17.04
N TRP A 24 -0.60 -11.12 -16.03
CA TRP A 24 0.17 -12.29 -15.65
C TRP A 24 -0.74 -13.43 -15.14
N GLN A 25 -1.71 -13.10 -14.25
CA GLN A 25 -2.71 -14.05 -13.75
C GLN A 25 -3.53 -14.66 -14.89
N TRP A 26 -3.96 -13.84 -15.85
CA TRP A 26 -4.72 -14.34 -17.00
C TRP A 26 -3.95 -15.39 -17.80
N LYS A 27 -2.64 -15.21 -17.93
CA LYS A 27 -1.76 -16.16 -18.64
C LYS A 27 -1.49 -17.44 -17.86
N HIS A 28 -1.37 -17.37 -16.53
CA HIS A 28 -0.91 -18.49 -15.67
C HIS A 28 -2.02 -19.11 -14.84
N ASP A 29 -3.22 -18.56 -14.85
CA ASP A 29 -4.40 -18.98 -14.06
C ASP A 29 -4.14 -19.08 -12.54
N HIS A 30 -3.36 -18.14 -12.00
CA HIS A 30 -3.03 -18.05 -10.57
C HIS A 30 -3.57 -16.74 -9.96
N PRO A 31 -4.88 -16.64 -9.65
CA PRO A 31 -5.49 -15.39 -9.16
C PRO A 31 -4.94 -14.91 -7.81
N ALA A 32 -4.47 -15.81 -6.96
CA ALA A 32 -3.91 -15.47 -5.65
C ALA A 32 -2.61 -14.62 -5.70
N ILE A 33 -2.02 -14.41 -6.90
CA ILE A 33 -0.88 -13.50 -7.08
C ILE A 33 -1.21 -12.06 -6.69
N VAL A 34 -2.49 -11.66 -6.74
CA VAL A 34 -2.93 -10.33 -6.33
C VAL A 34 -2.54 -10.02 -4.89
N ASP A 35 -2.70 -10.97 -3.97
CA ASP A 35 -2.35 -10.79 -2.55
C ASP A 35 -0.84 -10.57 -2.37
N VAL A 36 -0.02 -11.29 -3.14
CA VAL A 36 1.44 -11.13 -3.13
C VAL A 36 1.83 -9.74 -3.65
N VAL A 37 1.30 -9.35 -4.81
CA VAL A 37 1.60 -8.03 -5.41
C VAL A 37 1.11 -6.92 -4.51
N TRP A 38 -0.09 -7.03 -3.95
CA TRP A 38 -0.67 -6.04 -3.03
C TRP A 38 0.19 -5.83 -1.79
N SER A 39 0.71 -6.92 -1.21
CA SER A 39 1.51 -6.87 0.01
C SER A 39 2.88 -6.21 -0.16
N TYR A 40 3.43 -6.17 -1.37
CA TYR A 40 4.63 -5.41 -1.69
C TYR A 40 4.31 -3.99 -2.17
N LEU A 41 3.26 -3.82 -2.96
CA LEU A 41 2.88 -2.54 -3.54
C LEU A 41 2.48 -1.52 -2.49
N THR A 42 1.63 -1.91 -1.53
CA THR A 42 1.14 -1.02 -0.47
C THR A 42 2.28 -0.38 0.34
N PRO A 43 3.21 -1.15 0.93
CA PRO A 43 4.32 -0.56 1.67
C PRO A 43 5.30 0.19 0.77
N ALA A 44 5.49 -0.23 -0.49
CA ALA A 44 6.36 0.47 -1.44
C ALA A 44 5.84 1.89 -1.74
N LEU A 45 4.53 2.04 -1.95
CA LEU A 45 3.89 3.35 -2.14
C LEU A 45 4.02 4.22 -0.88
N ALA A 46 3.74 3.66 0.30
CA ALA A 46 3.82 4.39 1.56
C ALA A 46 5.24 4.89 1.84
N VAL A 47 6.24 4.01 1.69
CA VAL A 47 7.65 4.36 1.86
C VAL A 47 8.08 5.39 0.82
N GLY A 48 7.69 5.22 -0.44
CA GLY A 48 7.97 6.17 -1.51
C GLY A 48 7.49 7.59 -1.16
N TRP A 49 6.24 7.74 -0.72
CA TRP A 49 5.70 9.05 -0.35
C TRP A 49 6.37 9.65 0.89
N ILE A 50 6.70 8.84 1.91
CA ILE A 50 7.46 9.31 3.08
C ILE A 50 8.79 9.92 2.67
N PHE A 51 9.49 9.33 1.70
CA PHE A 51 10.78 9.86 1.25
C PHE A 51 10.65 11.05 0.30
N LEU A 52 9.56 11.16 -0.44
CA LEU A 52 9.28 12.31 -1.31
C LEU A 52 8.92 13.59 -0.52
N GLU A 53 8.56 13.47 0.76
CA GLU A 53 8.25 14.63 1.61
C GLU A 53 9.53 15.38 2.00
N PRO A 54 9.77 16.62 1.53
CA PRO A 54 11.05 17.31 1.75
C PRO A 54 11.22 17.84 3.16
N GLU A 55 10.13 18.25 3.83
CA GLU A 55 10.18 19.01 5.08
C GLU A 55 10.28 18.14 6.34
N THR A 56 10.17 16.82 6.21
CA THR A 56 10.22 15.89 7.33
C THR A 56 11.65 15.51 7.70
N LEU A 57 11.97 15.54 8.98
CA LEU A 57 13.28 15.10 9.52
C LEU A 57 13.57 13.66 9.11
N TRP A 58 14.79 13.41 8.66
CA TRP A 58 15.25 12.10 8.19
C TRP A 58 15.02 10.96 9.20
N THR A 59 15.27 11.24 10.49
CA THR A 59 15.02 10.29 11.58
C THR A 59 13.56 9.86 11.66
N ARG A 60 12.62 10.80 11.47
CA ARG A 60 11.18 10.49 11.48
C ARG A 60 10.77 9.66 10.28
N LYS A 61 11.31 9.96 9.10
CA LYS A 61 11.09 9.14 7.89
C LYS A 61 11.50 7.69 8.15
N LEU A 62 12.68 7.48 8.69
CA LEU A 62 13.18 6.14 8.99
C LEU A 62 12.34 5.42 10.05
N LEU A 63 11.94 6.10 11.12
CA LEU A 63 11.10 5.52 12.18
C LEU A 63 9.76 4.98 11.64
N VAL A 64 9.20 5.61 10.62
CA VAL A 64 7.93 5.17 10.02
C VAL A 64 8.17 4.20 8.86
N ALA A 65 9.12 4.49 7.97
CA ALA A 65 9.35 3.71 6.77
C ALA A 65 9.91 2.31 7.05
N VAL A 66 10.82 2.18 8.04
CA VAL A 66 11.47 0.89 8.34
C VAL A 66 10.46 -0.18 8.82
N PRO A 67 9.59 0.09 9.82
CA PRO A 67 8.58 -0.88 10.21
C PRO A 67 7.62 -1.27 9.07
N ILE A 68 7.22 -0.30 8.23
CA ILE A 68 6.35 -0.54 7.08
C ILE A 68 7.03 -1.44 6.05
N ALA A 69 8.31 -1.17 5.74
CA ALA A 69 9.08 -1.99 4.82
C ALA A 69 9.27 -3.43 5.35
N ILE A 70 9.62 -3.58 6.63
CA ILE A 70 9.75 -4.90 7.27
C ILE A 70 8.43 -5.66 7.24
N TRP A 71 7.32 -5.00 7.57
CA TRP A 71 5.98 -5.61 7.51
C TRP A 71 5.65 -6.09 6.09
N GLY A 72 5.86 -5.24 5.08
CA GLY A 72 5.57 -5.59 3.69
C GLY A 72 6.41 -6.74 3.17
N ILE A 73 7.73 -6.73 3.42
CA ILE A 73 8.63 -7.80 3.03
C ILE A 73 8.22 -9.12 3.71
N ARG A 74 7.94 -9.09 5.02
CA ARG A 74 7.52 -10.28 5.78
C ARG A 74 6.20 -10.85 5.23
N LEU A 75 5.19 -9.98 5.03
CA LEU A 75 3.89 -10.41 4.53
C LEU A 75 4.00 -10.94 3.09
N GLY A 76 4.68 -10.20 2.21
CA GLY A 76 4.83 -10.59 0.81
C GLY A 76 5.59 -11.89 0.65
N THR A 77 6.69 -12.09 1.38
CA THR A 77 7.44 -13.35 1.36
C THR A 77 6.63 -14.52 1.91
N TYR A 78 5.86 -14.30 2.98
CA TYR A 78 4.95 -15.32 3.51
C TYR A 78 3.90 -15.75 2.47
N LEU A 79 3.20 -14.79 1.86
CA LEU A 79 2.17 -15.07 0.87
C LEU A 79 2.75 -15.71 -0.41
N GLN A 80 3.93 -15.25 -0.83
CA GLN A 80 4.63 -15.85 -1.98
C GLN A 80 5.02 -17.31 -1.73
N ASN A 81 5.51 -17.62 -0.52
CA ASN A 81 5.85 -18.99 -0.16
C ASN A 81 4.60 -19.87 -0.05
N ARG A 82 3.53 -19.35 0.55
CA ARG A 82 2.24 -20.04 0.61
C ARG A 82 1.71 -20.33 -0.79
N LEU A 83 1.75 -19.37 -1.71
CA LEU A 83 1.30 -19.57 -3.09
C LEU A 83 2.09 -20.68 -3.82
N LYS A 84 3.39 -20.79 -3.55
CA LYS A 84 4.24 -21.85 -4.12
C LYS A 84 3.92 -23.24 -3.55
N LEU A 85 3.50 -23.32 -2.28
CA LEU A 85 3.22 -24.60 -1.60
C LEU A 85 1.80 -25.12 -1.87
N ASP A 86 0.80 -24.23 -1.77
CA ASP A 86 -0.61 -24.62 -1.80
C ASP A 86 -1.22 -24.62 -3.22
N GLY A 87 -0.56 -23.99 -4.19
CA GLY A 87 -0.92 -23.99 -5.63
C GLY A 87 -2.28 -23.34 -5.96
N SER A 88 -3.29 -23.45 -5.10
CA SER A 88 -4.62 -22.84 -5.27
C SER A 88 -5.21 -22.42 -3.93
N ASP A 89 -5.79 -21.22 -3.89
CA ASP A 89 -6.55 -20.74 -2.73
C ASP A 89 -8.04 -20.96 -2.99
N GLY A 90 -8.73 -21.70 -2.09
CA GLY A 90 -10.15 -22.04 -2.22
C GLY A 90 -11.08 -20.84 -2.39
N ARG A 91 -10.70 -19.67 -1.84
CA ARG A 91 -11.43 -18.40 -2.01
C ARG A 91 -11.51 -17.99 -3.49
N TYR A 92 -10.40 -18.10 -4.20
CA TYR A 92 -10.32 -17.73 -5.62
C TYR A 92 -10.99 -18.76 -6.53
N ASN A 93 -11.00 -20.05 -6.13
CA ASN A 93 -11.75 -21.08 -6.84
C ASN A 93 -13.25 -20.80 -6.77
N ALA A 94 -13.79 -20.55 -5.58
CA ALA A 94 -15.19 -20.19 -5.39
C ALA A 94 -15.57 -18.90 -6.14
N MET A 95 -14.68 -17.89 -6.14
CA MET A 95 -14.88 -16.65 -6.87
C MET A 95 -14.88 -16.88 -8.39
N SER A 96 -13.99 -17.75 -8.90
CA SER A 96 -13.94 -18.12 -10.32
C SER A 96 -15.23 -18.82 -10.76
N GLU A 97 -15.75 -19.74 -9.96
CA GLU A 97 -17.00 -20.43 -10.24
C GLU A 97 -18.19 -19.47 -10.26
N ALA A 98 -18.26 -18.54 -9.27
CA ALA A 98 -19.32 -17.53 -9.21
C ALA A 98 -19.30 -16.58 -10.41
N MET A 99 -18.14 -16.21 -10.93
CA MET A 99 -17.99 -15.33 -12.09
C MET A 99 -18.27 -16.02 -13.43
N GLY A 100 -18.13 -17.33 -13.54
CA GLY A 100 -18.41 -18.11 -14.74
C GLY A 100 -17.76 -17.50 -16.00
N LYS A 101 -18.58 -17.16 -17.00
CA LYS A 101 -18.10 -16.60 -18.28
C LYS A 101 -17.42 -15.23 -18.16
N TRP A 102 -17.69 -14.50 -17.09
CA TRP A 102 -17.15 -13.16 -16.84
C TRP A 102 -15.88 -13.18 -15.97
N LYS A 103 -15.28 -14.37 -15.71
CA LYS A 103 -14.11 -14.57 -14.85
C LYS A 103 -13.00 -13.54 -15.14
N THR A 104 -12.61 -13.40 -16.40
CA THR A 104 -11.51 -12.50 -16.79
C THR A 104 -11.79 -11.02 -16.45
N LEU A 105 -12.99 -10.56 -16.80
CA LEU A 105 -13.40 -9.18 -16.53
C LEU A 105 -13.62 -8.95 -15.02
N GLY A 106 -14.21 -9.92 -14.34
CA GLY A 106 -14.41 -9.87 -12.89
C GLY A 106 -13.08 -9.76 -12.14
N TYR A 107 -12.08 -10.54 -12.53
CA TYR A 107 -10.73 -10.38 -11.96
C TYR A 107 -10.09 -9.04 -12.29
N PHE A 108 -10.28 -8.49 -13.49
CA PHE A 108 -9.78 -7.16 -13.79
C PHE A 108 -10.31 -6.12 -12.80
N PHE A 109 -11.63 -6.06 -12.60
CA PHE A 109 -12.22 -5.13 -11.63
C PHE A 109 -11.77 -5.41 -10.19
N PHE A 110 -11.63 -6.68 -9.81
CA PHE A 110 -11.12 -7.05 -8.50
C PHE A 110 -9.69 -6.54 -8.27
N TYR A 111 -8.80 -6.67 -9.26
CA TYR A 111 -7.43 -6.15 -9.18
C TYR A 111 -7.39 -4.62 -9.11
N GLN A 112 -8.27 -3.93 -9.87
CA GLN A 112 -8.37 -2.46 -9.77
C GLN A 112 -8.91 -2.02 -8.40
N PHE A 113 -9.86 -2.76 -7.83
CA PHE A 113 -10.33 -2.50 -6.46
C PHE A 113 -9.21 -2.69 -5.43
N GLN A 114 -8.35 -3.69 -5.62
CA GLN A 114 -7.16 -3.89 -4.78
C GLN A 114 -6.12 -2.77 -4.97
N ALA A 115 -5.98 -2.21 -6.18
CA ALA A 115 -5.14 -1.04 -6.43
C ALA A 115 -5.63 0.17 -5.61
N LEU A 116 -6.94 0.44 -5.59
CA LEU A 116 -7.54 1.48 -4.75
C LEU A 116 -7.29 1.22 -3.26
N GLY A 117 -7.46 -0.02 -2.80
CA GLY A 117 -7.17 -0.41 -1.43
C GLY A 117 -5.71 -0.16 -1.04
N ALA A 118 -4.76 -0.56 -1.90
CA ALA A 118 -3.32 -0.32 -1.70
C ALA A 118 -3.01 1.18 -1.62
N PHE A 119 -3.60 1.97 -2.52
CA PHE A 119 -3.45 3.42 -2.55
C PHE A 119 -3.92 4.08 -1.26
N PHE A 120 -5.16 3.82 -0.83
CA PHE A 120 -5.72 4.43 0.39
C PHE A 120 -4.99 3.98 1.66
N LEU A 121 -4.60 2.71 1.75
CA LEU A 121 -3.83 2.22 2.89
C LEU A 121 -2.41 2.82 2.94
N ALA A 122 -1.79 3.05 1.79
CA ALA A 122 -0.48 3.68 1.72
C ALA A 122 -0.50 5.16 2.13
N LEU A 123 -1.64 5.87 2.00
CA LEU A 123 -1.81 7.24 2.47
C LEU A 123 -1.81 7.34 4.01
N SER A 124 -2.30 6.33 4.72
CA SER A 124 -2.43 6.36 6.19
C SER A 124 -1.09 6.62 6.90
N PRO A 125 -0.01 5.86 6.66
CA PRO A 125 1.28 6.13 7.31
C PRO A 125 1.99 7.39 6.80
N TYR A 126 1.64 7.91 5.62
CA TYR A 126 2.16 9.19 5.14
C TYR A 126 1.75 10.36 6.03
N THR A 127 0.55 10.33 6.61
CA THR A 127 0.07 11.39 7.51
C THR A 127 0.78 11.41 8.87
N ALA A 128 1.38 10.30 9.31
CA ALA A 128 2.02 10.17 10.60
C ALA A 128 3.25 11.09 10.79
N PRO A 129 4.20 11.22 9.85
CA PRO A 129 5.32 12.14 9.99
C PRO A 129 4.94 13.61 9.83
N VAL A 130 3.81 13.92 9.18
CA VAL A 130 3.36 15.29 8.89
C VAL A 130 2.54 15.89 10.03
N SER A 131 1.88 15.06 10.84
CA SER A 131 0.88 15.50 11.84
C SER A 131 1.46 16.19 13.11
N TYR A 132 2.79 16.23 13.28
CA TYR A 132 3.40 16.76 14.52
C TYR A 132 3.57 18.29 14.59
N THR A 133 3.17 19.03 13.59
CA THR A 133 3.22 20.51 13.63
C THR A 133 2.27 21.11 14.66
N HIS A 134 1.15 20.45 14.97
CA HIS A 134 0.18 20.92 15.97
C HIS A 134 0.59 20.66 17.42
N LEU A 135 1.37 19.61 17.73
CA LEU A 135 1.80 19.34 19.11
C LEU A 135 2.86 20.34 19.60
N ARG A 136 3.70 20.86 18.71
CA ARG A 136 4.69 21.88 19.07
C ARG A 136 4.06 23.23 19.45
N ALA A 137 2.91 23.58 18.88
CA ALA A 137 2.17 24.79 19.25
C ALA A 137 1.58 24.71 20.67
N HIS A 138 1.17 23.52 21.12
CA HIS A 138 0.69 23.31 22.49
C HIS A 138 1.80 23.28 23.53
N GLU A 139 2.99 22.80 23.20
CA GLU A 139 4.12 22.76 24.15
C GLU A 139 4.73 24.16 24.38
N THR A 140 4.77 25.01 23.35
CA THR A 140 5.21 26.41 23.50
C THR A 140 4.26 27.24 24.36
N GLY A 141 2.94 26.98 24.29
CA GLY A 141 1.95 27.61 25.16
C GLY A 141 2.11 27.22 26.64
N ARG A 142 2.50 25.99 26.92
CA ARG A 142 2.67 25.48 28.30
C ARG A 142 3.95 25.96 28.98
N ASN A 143 5.01 26.21 28.20
CA ASN A 143 6.28 26.74 28.74
C ASN A 143 6.24 28.26 29.04
N LEU A 144 5.26 28.98 28.51
CA LEU A 144 5.07 30.40 28.83
C LEU A 144 4.33 30.61 30.14
N VAL A 145 3.55 29.64 30.63
CA VAL A 145 2.78 29.73 31.89
C VAL A 145 3.64 29.40 33.11
N CYS A 146 4.77 28.72 32.97
CA CYS A 146 5.67 28.39 34.10
C CYS A 146 6.76 29.42 34.36
N ARG A 147 6.68 30.64 33.81
CA ARG A 147 7.64 31.74 34.01
C ARG A 147 7.05 32.95 34.67
N LEU A 148 5.94 32.83 35.39
CA LEU A 148 5.42 33.87 36.31
C LEU A 148 5.43 33.27 37.76
#